data_2b3c18c3df7b76cc1460c10919473498
#
_entry.id   2b3c18c3df7b76cc1460c10919473498
#
_cell.length_a   1.000
_cell.length_b   1.000
_cell.length_c   1.000
_cell.angle_alpha   90.00
_cell.angle_beta   90.00
_cell.angle_gamma   90.00
#
_symmetry.space_group_name_H-M   'P 1'
#
loop_
_entity.id
_entity.type
_entity.pdbx_description
1 polymer ?
#
loop_
_entity_poly.entity_id
_entity_poly.type
_entity_poly.pdbx_seq_one_letter_code
_entity_poly.pdbx_strand_id
1 'polypeptide(L)'
;IVDILMETKCMNPIIFIDELDKISHTEHGKEIIGILTHLTDSTQNDEFQDKYFSGVKIDLSKVLIVFSYNDPELIDSILLDRIHRIKFKPLKKEDKLQIASNYMLPELLNIVGFSKQDLIIDNSILTYIIDNYTCEAGVRKLRERLFEIIREINLRYIMKSKICDKDIVLPYKVNLDFITKDIFSDRPKIQIKKISDYPRIGLVNGLYATAYGIGGLTIIESFKMPSEQKLALELTGQQGDVMKESMKVAKTVAWNILPENIKSGISKKWSDDGPFGIHIHCPEGATPKDGPSAGGAITTTIISLLTGIPVN
;
A
#
# COMPACT_ATOMS: atom_id res chain seq x y z
N ILE A 1 0.41 -16.76 29.27
CA ILE A 1 1.78 -16.37 29.71
C ILE A 1 2.43 -17.45 30.52
N VAL A 2 1.75 -17.96 31.52
CA VAL A 2 2.28 -19.08 32.36
C VAL A 2 2.67 -20.27 31.48
N ASP A 3 1.87 -20.65 30.51
CA ASP A 3 2.19 -21.77 29.62
C ASP A 3 3.49 -21.50 28.82
N ILE A 4 3.71 -20.26 28.35
CA ILE A 4 4.96 -19.88 27.69
C ILE A 4 6.16 -20.05 28.62
N LEU A 5 6.03 -19.61 29.89
CA LEU A 5 7.09 -19.76 30.89
C LEU A 5 7.38 -21.24 31.19
N MET A 6 6.34 -22.06 31.25
CA MET A 6 6.47 -23.50 31.49
C MET A 6 7.12 -24.23 30.32
N GLU A 7 6.73 -23.88 29.09
CA GLU A 7 7.32 -24.46 27.88
C GLU A 7 8.79 -24.07 27.69
N THR A 8 9.10 -22.79 27.90
CA THR A 8 10.46 -22.29 27.77
C THR A 8 11.36 -22.64 28.91
N LYS A 9 10.79 -23.04 30.07
CA LYS A 9 11.51 -23.31 31.34
C LYS A 9 12.44 -22.16 31.74
N CYS A 10 12.05 -20.94 31.45
CA CYS A 10 12.86 -19.75 31.59
C CYS A 10 11.98 -18.58 32.06
N MET A 11 12.48 -17.78 33.02
CA MET A 11 11.76 -16.62 33.57
C MET A 11 12.06 -15.31 32.80
N ASN A 12 12.93 -15.37 31.79
CA ASN A 12 13.28 -14.25 30.91
C ASN A 12 13.14 -14.59 29.40
N PRO A 13 12.02 -15.19 28.98
CA PRO A 13 11.83 -15.50 27.57
C PRO A 13 11.66 -14.22 26.74
N ILE A 14 11.80 -14.35 25.41
CA ILE A 14 11.36 -13.34 24.46
C ILE A 14 9.93 -13.71 24.04
N ILE A 15 8.97 -12.83 24.33
CA ILE A 15 7.58 -13.02 23.95
C ILE A 15 7.32 -12.15 22.71
N PHE A 16 7.03 -12.78 21.58
CA PHE A 16 6.68 -12.08 20.34
C PHE A 16 5.16 -12.13 20.14
N ILE A 17 4.55 -10.96 19.95
CA ILE A 17 3.12 -10.80 19.69
C ILE A 17 2.97 -10.10 18.35
N ASP A 18 2.44 -10.84 17.37
CA ASP A 18 2.24 -10.36 16.02
C ASP A 18 0.86 -9.70 15.84
N GLU A 19 0.78 -8.74 14.92
CA GLU A 19 -0.46 -8.06 14.54
C GLU A 19 -1.21 -7.39 15.70
N LEU A 20 -0.50 -6.67 16.56
CA LEU A 20 -1.09 -5.99 17.72
C LEU A 20 -2.26 -5.05 17.34
N ASP A 21 -2.23 -4.45 16.17
CA ASP A 21 -3.26 -3.58 15.59
C ASP A 21 -4.55 -4.33 15.19
N LYS A 22 -4.56 -5.67 15.25
CA LYS A 22 -5.74 -6.50 14.94
C LYS A 22 -6.56 -6.89 16.18
N ILE A 23 -6.15 -6.48 17.36
CA ILE A 23 -6.94 -6.71 18.56
C ILE A 23 -8.27 -5.97 18.42
N SER A 24 -9.37 -6.72 18.53
CA SER A 24 -10.71 -6.18 18.37
C SER A 24 -11.08 -5.19 19.50
N HIS A 25 -11.91 -4.19 19.19
CA HIS A 25 -12.44 -3.25 20.17
C HIS A 25 -13.60 -3.83 20.99
N THR A 26 -13.77 -5.16 21.01
CA THR A 26 -14.77 -5.87 21.86
C THR A 26 -14.33 -5.85 23.31
N GLU A 27 -15.24 -6.22 24.25
CA GLU A 27 -14.91 -6.35 25.68
C GLU A 27 -13.73 -7.29 25.91
N HIS A 28 -13.67 -8.42 25.20
CA HIS A 28 -12.54 -9.34 25.27
C HIS A 28 -11.22 -8.73 24.76
N GLY A 29 -11.28 -7.94 23.69
CA GLY A 29 -10.11 -7.20 23.19
C GLY A 29 -9.59 -6.17 24.21
N LYS A 30 -10.49 -5.47 24.90
CA LYS A 30 -10.12 -4.55 25.99
C LYS A 30 -9.46 -5.26 27.18
N GLU A 31 -9.92 -6.48 27.54
CA GLU A 31 -9.26 -7.29 28.55
C GLU A 31 -7.83 -7.63 28.16
N ILE A 32 -7.60 -8.03 26.88
CA ILE A 32 -6.27 -8.32 26.36
C ILE A 32 -5.38 -7.10 26.43
N ILE A 33 -5.88 -5.94 25.97
CA ILE A 33 -5.15 -4.65 26.03
C ILE A 33 -4.78 -4.32 27.48
N GLY A 34 -5.72 -4.51 28.43
CA GLY A 34 -5.46 -4.31 29.85
C GLY A 34 -4.33 -5.20 30.37
N ILE A 35 -4.31 -6.48 30.01
CA ILE A 35 -3.25 -7.41 30.39
C ILE A 35 -1.91 -6.96 29.77
N LEU A 36 -1.88 -6.61 28.49
CA LEU A 36 -0.65 -6.17 27.84
C LEU A 36 -0.13 -4.85 28.42
N THR A 37 -1.02 -3.96 28.82
CA THR A 37 -0.67 -2.70 29.48
C THR A 37 0.01 -2.96 30.82
N HIS A 38 -0.49 -3.92 31.62
CA HIS A 38 0.17 -4.34 32.87
C HIS A 38 1.54 -4.98 32.63
N LEU A 39 1.65 -5.82 31.61
CA LEU A 39 2.91 -6.50 31.25
C LEU A 39 4.00 -5.53 30.81
N THR A 40 3.62 -4.47 30.12
CA THR A 40 4.57 -3.46 29.61
C THR A 40 4.90 -2.38 30.64
N ASP A 41 4.21 -2.36 31.77
CA ASP A 41 4.47 -1.40 32.85
C ASP A 41 5.58 -1.90 33.76
N SER A 42 6.74 -1.27 33.71
CA SER A 42 7.89 -1.62 34.54
C SER A 42 7.66 -1.45 36.06
N THR A 43 6.59 -0.78 36.49
CA THR A 43 6.24 -0.59 37.89
C THR A 43 5.28 -1.67 38.43
N GLN A 44 4.74 -2.52 37.55
CA GLN A 44 3.71 -3.50 37.89
C GLN A 44 4.01 -4.92 37.37
N ASN A 45 4.96 -5.05 36.44
CA ASN A 45 5.25 -6.32 35.78
C ASN A 45 6.03 -7.33 36.66
N ASP A 46 6.56 -6.91 37.81
CA ASP A 46 7.19 -7.77 38.81
C ASP A 46 6.17 -8.49 39.71
N GLU A 47 4.92 -8.04 39.74
CA GLU A 47 3.83 -8.61 40.51
C GLU A 47 2.67 -9.12 39.64
N PHE A 48 2.95 -9.61 38.44
CA PHE A 48 1.92 -10.11 37.55
C PHE A 48 1.17 -11.28 38.15
N GLN A 49 -0.17 -11.25 38.06
CA GLN A 49 -1.03 -12.35 38.51
C GLN A 49 -1.82 -12.92 37.34
N ASP A 50 -1.71 -14.21 37.15
CA ASP A 50 -2.52 -14.93 36.17
C ASP A 50 -3.92 -15.22 36.72
N LYS A 51 -4.93 -15.19 35.87
CA LYS A 51 -6.34 -15.39 36.22
C LYS A 51 -6.58 -16.79 36.82
N TYR A 52 -5.82 -17.79 36.43
CA TYR A 52 -5.95 -19.17 36.91
C TYR A 52 -5.11 -19.43 38.15
N PHE A 53 -4.07 -18.66 38.40
CA PHE A 53 -3.18 -18.79 39.55
C PHE A 53 -3.35 -17.62 40.53
N SER A 54 -4.62 -17.45 40.99
CA SER A 54 -4.96 -16.34 41.88
C SER A 54 -4.10 -16.38 43.14
N GLY A 55 -3.49 -15.24 43.47
CA GLY A 55 -2.62 -15.08 44.63
C GLY A 55 -1.14 -15.47 44.44
N VAL A 56 -0.77 -16.00 43.28
CA VAL A 56 0.62 -16.23 42.91
C VAL A 56 1.14 -15.06 42.08
N LYS A 57 2.14 -14.35 42.62
CA LYS A 57 2.83 -13.26 41.90
C LYS A 57 3.96 -13.86 41.09
N ILE A 58 4.04 -13.44 39.82
CA ILE A 58 5.05 -13.88 38.87
C ILE A 58 5.84 -12.65 38.44
N ASP A 59 7.14 -12.66 38.59
CA ASP A 59 8.04 -11.59 38.19
C ASP A 59 8.32 -11.69 36.66
N LEU A 60 7.75 -10.77 35.88
CA LEU A 60 7.95 -10.66 34.44
C LEU A 60 8.86 -9.48 34.05
N SER A 61 9.52 -8.84 35.03
CA SER A 61 10.38 -7.67 34.77
C SER A 61 11.57 -7.95 33.85
N LYS A 62 11.96 -9.22 33.71
CA LYS A 62 13.07 -9.65 32.85
C LYS A 62 12.63 -10.20 31.49
N VAL A 63 11.34 -10.23 31.23
CA VAL A 63 10.79 -10.68 29.94
C VAL A 63 10.97 -9.57 28.87
N LEU A 64 11.52 -9.95 27.73
CA LEU A 64 11.52 -9.04 26.58
C LEU A 64 10.25 -9.28 25.74
N ILE A 65 9.39 -8.26 25.68
CA ILE A 65 8.18 -8.32 24.87
C ILE A 65 8.42 -7.55 23.56
N VAL A 66 8.17 -8.20 22.45
CA VAL A 66 8.29 -7.63 21.11
C VAL A 66 6.93 -7.67 20.42
N PHE A 67 6.45 -6.52 19.97
CA PHE A 67 5.21 -6.39 19.23
C PHE A 67 5.49 -6.09 17.77
N SER A 68 4.71 -6.68 16.87
CA SER A 68 4.63 -6.21 15.48
C SER A 68 3.25 -5.63 15.21
N TYR A 69 3.18 -4.58 14.39
CA TYR A 69 1.94 -3.95 13.95
C TYR A 69 2.16 -3.15 12.67
N ASN A 70 1.09 -2.91 11.94
CA ASN A 70 1.12 -2.11 10.71
C ASN A 70 0.60 -0.69 10.94
N ASP A 71 -0.48 -0.55 11.69
CA ASP A 71 -1.15 0.73 11.92
C ASP A 71 -1.14 1.09 13.40
N PRO A 72 -0.36 2.09 13.81
CA PRO A 72 -0.33 2.54 15.21
C PRO A 72 -1.62 3.22 15.66
N GLU A 73 -2.45 3.74 14.73
CA GLU A 73 -3.69 4.44 15.09
C GLU A 73 -4.78 3.48 15.56
N LEU A 74 -4.66 2.19 15.24
CA LEU A 74 -5.56 1.14 15.68
C LEU A 74 -5.21 0.56 17.05
N ILE A 75 -4.06 0.94 17.62
CA ILE A 75 -3.58 0.45 18.92
C ILE A 75 -4.02 1.43 20.01
N ASP A 76 -4.40 0.87 21.17
CA ASP A 76 -4.70 1.69 22.34
C ASP A 76 -3.53 2.62 22.69
N SER A 77 -3.84 3.89 22.92
CA SER A 77 -2.83 4.93 23.11
C SER A 77 -1.99 4.72 24.38
N ILE A 78 -2.58 4.17 25.45
CA ILE A 78 -1.89 3.91 26.73
C ILE A 78 -0.88 2.78 26.54
N LEU A 79 -1.24 1.74 25.80
CA LEU A 79 -0.32 0.66 25.47
C LEU A 79 0.79 1.15 24.54
N LEU A 80 0.44 1.97 23.52
CA LEU A 80 1.39 2.48 22.55
C LEU A 80 2.46 3.38 23.18
N ASP A 81 2.12 4.16 24.21
CA ASP A 81 3.06 5.02 24.93
C ASP A 81 4.10 4.25 25.72
N ARG A 82 3.82 2.99 26.08
CA ARG A 82 4.73 2.10 26.81
C ARG A 82 5.65 1.28 25.90
N ILE A 83 5.44 1.34 24.59
CA ILE A 83 6.19 0.56 23.60
C ILE A 83 7.24 1.45 22.93
N HIS A 84 8.50 1.01 22.96
CA HIS A 84 9.53 1.64 22.13
C HIS A 84 9.32 1.29 20.66
N ARG A 85 9.09 2.31 19.82
CA ARG A 85 8.71 2.13 18.41
C ARG A 85 9.92 2.14 17.50
N ILE A 86 10.07 1.09 16.70
CA ILE A 86 11.08 0.99 15.64
C ILE A 86 10.33 0.93 14.30
N LYS A 87 10.49 1.98 13.49
CA LYS A 87 9.82 2.07 12.19
C LYS A 87 10.66 1.45 11.09
N PHE A 88 10.12 0.43 10.43
CA PHE A 88 10.69 -0.14 9.21
C PHE A 88 10.25 0.66 7.99
N LYS A 89 11.21 0.98 7.12
CA LYS A 89 10.93 1.63 5.84
C LYS A 89 10.60 0.59 4.78
N PRO A 90 9.79 0.96 3.75
CA PRO A 90 9.62 0.12 2.57
C PRO A 90 10.96 -0.21 1.93
N LEU A 91 11.06 -1.42 1.40
CA LEU A 91 12.25 -1.88 0.69
C LEU A 91 12.38 -1.18 -0.66
N LYS A 92 13.57 -0.72 -0.99
CA LYS A 92 13.90 -0.21 -2.31
C LYS A 92 14.01 -1.36 -3.32
N LYS A 93 13.98 -1.04 -4.59
CA LYS A 93 14.11 -2.02 -5.67
C LYS A 93 15.40 -2.81 -5.60
N GLU A 94 16.51 -2.14 -5.28
CA GLU A 94 17.84 -2.73 -5.13
C GLU A 94 17.85 -3.75 -3.97
N ASP A 95 17.22 -3.40 -2.84
CA ASP A 95 17.13 -4.28 -1.68
C ASP A 95 16.30 -5.54 -2.02
N LYS A 96 15.17 -5.35 -2.74
CA LYS A 96 14.34 -6.48 -3.20
C LYS A 96 15.09 -7.42 -4.13
N LEU A 97 15.90 -6.87 -5.04
CA LEU A 97 16.75 -7.66 -5.93
C LEU A 97 17.79 -8.47 -5.16
N GLN A 98 18.46 -7.87 -4.19
CA GLN A 98 19.43 -8.57 -3.35
C GLN A 98 18.76 -9.68 -2.52
N ILE A 99 17.61 -9.40 -1.92
CA ILE A 99 16.85 -10.39 -1.16
C ILE A 99 16.39 -11.54 -2.07
N ALA A 100 15.89 -11.23 -3.26
CA ALA A 100 15.44 -12.24 -4.21
C ALA A 100 16.59 -13.15 -4.67
N SER A 101 17.71 -12.58 -5.09
CA SER A 101 18.84 -13.33 -5.66
C SER A 101 19.62 -14.12 -4.61
N ASN A 102 19.88 -13.51 -3.43
CA ASN A 102 20.79 -14.10 -2.46
C ASN A 102 20.10 -15.02 -1.45
N TYR A 103 18.81 -14.81 -1.18
CA TYR A 103 18.08 -15.54 -0.13
C TYR A 103 16.87 -16.31 -0.68
N MET A 104 15.97 -15.65 -1.41
CA MET A 104 14.73 -16.29 -1.83
C MET A 104 14.95 -17.37 -2.89
N LEU A 105 15.66 -17.06 -3.96
CA LEU A 105 15.91 -18.03 -5.03
C LEU A 105 16.59 -19.30 -4.50
N PRO A 106 17.67 -19.23 -3.73
CA PRO A 106 18.30 -20.42 -3.17
C PRO A 106 17.36 -21.24 -2.28
N GLU A 107 16.56 -20.57 -1.45
CA GLU A 107 15.57 -21.23 -0.58
C GLU A 107 14.48 -21.93 -1.41
N LEU A 108 13.90 -21.23 -2.37
CA LEU A 108 12.81 -21.74 -3.20
C LEU A 108 13.27 -22.90 -4.11
N LEU A 109 14.48 -22.82 -4.66
CA LEU A 109 15.06 -23.91 -5.45
C LEU A 109 15.27 -25.15 -4.58
N ASN A 110 15.79 -24.98 -3.37
CA ASN A 110 15.99 -26.10 -2.45
C ASN A 110 14.67 -26.77 -2.06
N ILE A 111 13.57 -26.01 -1.83
CA ILE A 111 12.23 -26.57 -1.56
C ILE A 111 11.75 -27.48 -2.67
N VAL A 112 12.06 -27.14 -3.92
CA VAL A 112 11.64 -27.89 -5.11
C VAL A 112 12.63 -29.01 -5.49
N GLY A 113 13.81 -29.02 -4.88
CA GLY A 113 14.87 -30.01 -5.14
C GLY A 113 15.78 -29.63 -6.31
N PHE A 114 15.82 -28.37 -6.73
CA PHE A 114 16.73 -27.85 -7.73
C PHE A 114 18.00 -27.30 -7.08
N SER A 115 19.14 -27.46 -7.76
CA SER A 115 20.36 -26.75 -7.42
C SER A 115 20.39 -25.35 -8.06
N LYS A 116 21.29 -24.47 -7.59
CA LYS A 116 21.47 -23.13 -8.19
C LYS A 116 21.95 -23.19 -9.66
N GLN A 117 22.51 -24.32 -10.08
CA GLN A 117 22.98 -24.50 -11.44
C GLN A 117 21.89 -24.98 -12.39
N ASP A 118 20.83 -25.61 -11.87
CA ASP A 118 19.74 -26.18 -12.66
C ASP A 118 18.82 -25.10 -13.24
N LEU A 119 18.62 -24.01 -12.50
CA LEU A 119 17.73 -22.93 -12.92
C LEU A 119 18.41 -21.56 -12.76
N ILE A 120 18.49 -20.85 -13.87
CA ILE A 120 19.13 -19.52 -13.92
C ILE A 120 18.07 -18.47 -14.18
N ILE A 121 17.91 -17.55 -13.22
CA ILE A 121 17.02 -16.38 -13.34
C ILE A 121 17.90 -15.12 -13.22
N ASP A 122 18.09 -14.42 -14.32
CA ASP A 122 18.91 -13.23 -14.38
C ASP A 122 18.29 -12.06 -13.61
N ASN A 123 19.11 -11.14 -13.11
CA ASN A 123 18.63 -9.93 -12.41
C ASN A 123 17.70 -9.06 -13.28
N SER A 124 17.85 -9.08 -14.61
CA SER A 124 16.94 -8.41 -15.54
C SER A 124 15.52 -8.95 -15.47
N ILE A 125 15.39 -10.27 -15.33
CA ILE A 125 14.09 -10.94 -15.16
C ILE A 125 13.49 -10.65 -13.80
N LEU A 126 14.30 -10.69 -12.73
CA LEU A 126 13.84 -10.31 -11.39
C LEU A 126 13.35 -8.87 -11.36
N THR A 127 14.10 -7.95 -11.96
CA THR A 127 13.71 -6.55 -12.11
C THR A 127 12.37 -6.41 -12.84
N TYR A 128 12.22 -7.13 -13.94
CA TYR A 128 10.98 -7.11 -14.70
C TYR A 128 9.78 -7.61 -13.89
N ILE A 129 9.94 -8.68 -13.10
CA ILE A 129 8.89 -9.20 -12.22
C ILE A 129 8.53 -8.18 -11.14
N ILE A 130 9.54 -7.56 -10.51
CA ILE A 130 9.33 -6.54 -9.48
C ILE A 130 8.53 -5.37 -10.05
N ASP A 131 8.90 -4.86 -11.20
CA ASP A 131 8.30 -3.66 -11.79
C ASP A 131 6.88 -3.90 -12.34
N ASN A 132 6.61 -5.10 -12.88
CA ASN A 132 5.37 -5.33 -13.60
C ASN A 132 4.34 -6.20 -12.86
N TYR A 133 4.75 -6.97 -11.85
CA TYR A 133 3.86 -7.93 -11.19
C TYR A 133 3.83 -7.84 -9.66
N THR A 134 4.67 -6.97 -9.04
CA THR A 134 4.68 -6.80 -7.59
C THR A 134 4.57 -5.32 -7.22
N CYS A 135 3.43 -4.92 -6.63
CA CYS A 135 3.26 -3.59 -6.04
C CYS A 135 3.08 -3.77 -4.54
N GLU A 136 4.20 -3.74 -3.81
CA GLU A 136 4.22 -3.98 -2.36
C GLU A 136 5.41 -3.28 -1.69
N ALA A 137 5.28 -2.96 -0.39
CA ALA A 137 6.36 -2.38 0.40
C ALA A 137 7.47 -3.39 0.73
N GLY A 138 7.10 -4.65 0.90
CA GLY A 138 7.98 -5.78 1.20
C GLY A 138 8.29 -6.65 -0.03
N VAL A 139 8.40 -7.95 0.21
CA VAL A 139 8.80 -8.97 -0.77
C VAL A 139 7.92 -10.23 -0.77
N ARG A 140 6.76 -10.19 -0.12
CA ARG A 140 5.89 -11.35 0.01
C ARG A 140 5.31 -11.77 -1.34
N LYS A 141 4.76 -10.82 -2.10
CA LYS A 141 4.25 -11.08 -3.46
C LYS A 141 5.37 -11.50 -4.41
N LEU A 142 6.56 -10.90 -4.27
CA LEU A 142 7.73 -11.29 -5.06
C LEU A 142 8.08 -12.76 -4.81
N ARG A 143 8.09 -13.20 -3.55
CA ARG A 143 8.31 -14.60 -3.19
C ARG A 143 7.26 -15.53 -3.80
N GLU A 144 5.99 -15.15 -3.75
CA GLU A 144 4.89 -15.90 -4.36
C GLU A 144 5.07 -16.03 -5.88
N ARG A 145 5.45 -14.94 -6.57
CA ARG A 145 5.69 -14.95 -8.03
C ARG A 145 6.88 -15.82 -8.42
N LEU A 146 7.98 -15.72 -7.67
CA LEU A 146 9.15 -16.55 -7.92
C LEU A 146 8.83 -18.04 -7.68
N PHE A 147 8.10 -18.34 -6.62
CA PHE A 147 7.72 -19.72 -6.33
C PHE A 147 6.77 -20.30 -7.40
N GLU A 148 5.85 -19.51 -7.92
CA GLU A 148 4.98 -19.88 -9.02
C GLU A 148 5.79 -20.24 -10.28
N ILE A 149 6.77 -19.41 -10.66
CA ILE A 149 7.67 -19.67 -11.79
C ILE A 149 8.45 -20.97 -11.60
N ILE A 150 9.05 -21.16 -10.43
CA ILE A 150 9.87 -22.32 -10.13
C ILE A 150 9.01 -23.59 -10.12
N ARG A 151 7.81 -23.54 -9.56
CA ARG A 151 6.87 -24.68 -9.54
C ARG A 151 6.41 -25.07 -10.94
N GLU A 152 6.11 -24.10 -11.79
CA GLU A 152 5.70 -24.37 -13.18
C GLU A 152 6.84 -25.02 -13.97
N ILE A 153 8.07 -24.53 -13.80
CA ILE A 153 9.27 -25.14 -14.42
C ILE A 153 9.45 -26.58 -13.93
N ASN A 154 9.33 -26.82 -12.62
CA ASN A 154 9.44 -28.15 -12.05
C ASN A 154 8.35 -29.09 -12.57
N LEU A 155 7.09 -28.61 -12.64
CA LEU A 155 5.99 -29.36 -13.17
C LEU A 155 6.26 -29.81 -14.61
N ARG A 156 6.68 -28.89 -15.49
CA ARG A 156 7.01 -29.18 -16.89
C ARG A 156 8.21 -30.14 -17.01
N TYR A 157 9.21 -29.98 -16.16
CA TYR A 157 10.38 -30.87 -16.11
C TYR A 157 10.00 -32.29 -15.72
N ILE A 158 9.12 -32.50 -14.74
CA ILE A 158 8.69 -33.79 -14.26
C ILE A 158 7.73 -34.46 -15.27
N MET A 159 6.79 -33.70 -15.83
CA MET A 159 5.71 -34.22 -16.66
C MET A 159 6.17 -34.59 -18.08
N LYS A 160 7.34 -34.13 -18.53
CA LYS A 160 7.95 -34.41 -19.85
C LYS A 160 6.93 -34.63 -20.96
N SER A 161 6.78 -33.76 -21.92
CA SER A 161 5.91 -33.85 -23.12
C SER A 161 4.43 -34.23 -22.94
N LYS A 162 3.96 -34.57 -21.74
CA LYS A 162 2.55 -34.95 -21.52
C LYS A 162 1.58 -33.78 -21.43
N ILE A 163 2.06 -32.58 -21.17
CA ILE A 163 1.23 -31.38 -20.91
C ILE A 163 1.58 -30.19 -21.81
N CYS A 164 2.81 -30.08 -22.31
CA CYS A 164 3.25 -28.95 -23.12
C CYS A 164 4.14 -29.40 -24.28
N ASP A 165 4.05 -28.68 -25.41
CA ASP A 165 4.85 -28.92 -26.63
C ASP A 165 6.34 -28.55 -26.48
N LYS A 166 6.76 -28.03 -25.32
CA LYS A 166 8.13 -27.63 -25.05
C LYS A 166 8.65 -28.26 -23.77
N ASP A 167 9.48 -29.28 -23.93
CA ASP A 167 10.19 -29.91 -22.82
C ASP A 167 11.20 -28.95 -22.21
N ILE A 168 11.23 -28.87 -20.88
CA ILE A 168 12.26 -28.15 -20.14
C ILE A 168 13.43 -29.11 -19.90
N VAL A 169 14.62 -28.70 -20.34
CA VAL A 169 15.88 -29.43 -20.12
C VAL A 169 16.74 -28.59 -19.18
N LEU A 170 17.28 -29.22 -18.14
CA LEU A 170 18.19 -28.56 -17.20
C LEU A 170 19.64 -28.62 -17.72
N PRO A 171 20.46 -27.60 -17.51
CA PRO A 171 20.15 -26.31 -16.87
C PRO A 171 19.24 -25.44 -17.74
N TYR A 172 18.20 -24.87 -17.12
CA TYR A 172 17.24 -24.01 -17.80
C TYR A 172 17.44 -22.53 -17.45
N LYS A 173 17.58 -21.69 -18.48
CA LYS A 173 17.65 -20.24 -18.32
C LYS A 173 16.27 -19.62 -18.59
N VAL A 174 15.68 -19.01 -17.57
CA VAL A 174 14.37 -18.36 -17.70
C VAL A 174 14.48 -17.13 -18.60
N ASN A 175 13.59 -17.06 -19.58
CA ASN A 175 13.48 -15.91 -20.48
C ASN A 175 12.19 -15.14 -20.27
N LEU A 176 12.12 -13.94 -20.84
CA LEU A 176 11.00 -13.02 -20.68
C LEU A 176 9.72 -13.57 -21.34
N ASP A 177 9.84 -14.22 -22.49
CA ASP A 177 8.70 -14.80 -23.21
C ASP A 177 8.01 -15.89 -22.40
N PHE A 178 8.78 -16.74 -21.74
CA PHE A 178 8.27 -17.76 -20.83
C PHE A 178 7.44 -17.14 -19.68
N ILE A 179 7.93 -16.07 -19.08
CA ILE A 179 7.21 -15.40 -18.00
C ILE A 179 5.93 -14.74 -18.50
N THR A 180 5.99 -14.02 -19.63
CA THR A 180 4.87 -13.20 -20.09
C THR A 180 3.81 -13.97 -20.84
N LYS A 181 4.18 -15.01 -21.60
CA LYS A 181 3.26 -15.76 -22.47
C LYS A 181 2.79 -17.05 -21.84
N ASP A 182 3.65 -17.71 -21.06
CA ASP A 182 3.30 -19.02 -20.48
C ASP A 182 2.80 -18.89 -19.03
N ILE A 183 3.50 -18.15 -18.15
CA ILE A 183 3.16 -18.12 -16.73
C ILE A 183 2.18 -17.02 -16.36
N PHE A 184 2.43 -15.80 -16.83
CA PHE A 184 1.64 -14.61 -16.47
C PHE A 184 0.79 -14.11 -17.64
N SER A 185 0.42 -14.99 -18.59
CA SER A 185 -0.44 -14.64 -19.74
C SER A 185 -1.76 -14.00 -19.33
N ASP A 186 -2.38 -14.52 -18.27
CA ASP A 186 -3.68 -14.07 -17.78
C ASP A 186 -3.58 -12.97 -16.71
N ARG A 187 -2.36 -12.53 -16.40
CA ARG A 187 -2.15 -11.49 -15.38
C ARG A 187 -1.91 -10.12 -16.00
N PRO A 188 -2.73 -9.14 -15.65
CA PRO A 188 -2.48 -7.78 -16.07
C PRO A 188 -1.16 -7.28 -15.46
N LYS A 189 -0.32 -6.67 -16.30
CA LYS A 189 0.85 -5.93 -15.82
C LYS A 189 0.40 -4.71 -15.03
N ILE A 190 1.18 -4.34 -14.03
CA ILE A 190 0.98 -3.09 -13.32
C ILE A 190 1.16 -1.96 -14.34
N GLN A 191 0.08 -1.24 -14.60
CA GLN A 191 0.11 -0.09 -15.49
C GLN A 191 0.67 1.11 -14.72
N ILE A 192 1.91 1.48 -15.02
CA ILE A 192 2.45 2.75 -14.55
C ILE A 192 1.76 3.84 -15.38
N LYS A 193 0.97 4.68 -14.72
CA LYS A 193 0.37 5.83 -15.37
C LYS A 193 1.47 6.74 -15.90
N LYS A 194 1.37 7.07 -17.19
CA LYS A 194 2.24 8.05 -17.83
C LYS A 194 1.57 9.40 -17.82
N ILE A 195 2.37 10.42 -17.60
CA ILE A 195 1.97 11.82 -17.80
C ILE A 195 1.58 11.99 -19.28
N SER A 196 0.54 12.79 -19.52
CA SER A 196 0.15 13.12 -20.90
C SER A 196 1.29 13.84 -21.61
N ASP A 197 1.60 13.45 -22.85
CA ASP A 197 2.63 14.09 -23.65
C ASP A 197 2.20 15.50 -24.12
N TYR A 198 0.94 15.85 -23.93
CA TYR A 198 0.36 17.12 -24.38
C TYR A 198 -0.32 17.84 -23.22
N PRO A 199 -0.13 19.18 -23.11
CA PRO A 199 -0.86 20.02 -22.18
C PRO A 199 -2.37 19.91 -22.42
N ARG A 200 -3.16 19.76 -21.35
CA ARG A 200 -4.62 19.65 -21.44
C ARG A 200 -5.29 20.63 -20.50
N ILE A 201 -6.46 21.13 -20.93
CA ILE A 201 -7.29 21.99 -20.09
C ILE A 201 -8.05 21.13 -19.09
N GLY A 202 -8.04 21.54 -17.83
CA GLY A 202 -8.79 20.85 -16.77
C GLY A 202 -8.23 19.49 -16.38
N LEU A 203 -6.98 19.16 -16.74
CA LEU A 203 -6.31 17.93 -16.36
C LEU A 203 -4.97 18.25 -15.71
N VAL A 204 -4.72 17.70 -14.53
CA VAL A 204 -3.47 17.85 -13.78
C VAL A 204 -3.07 16.50 -13.19
N ASN A 205 -1.76 16.24 -13.17
CA ASN A 205 -1.21 15.07 -12.50
C ASN A 205 -0.99 15.37 -11.02
N GLY A 206 -1.67 14.63 -10.16
CA GLY A 206 -1.43 14.62 -8.73
C GLY A 206 -0.47 13.50 -8.34
N LEU A 207 0.14 13.62 -7.17
CA LEU A 207 0.93 12.56 -6.55
C LEU A 207 0.14 11.96 -5.38
N TYR A 208 0.23 10.67 -5.22
CA TYR A 208 -0.29 10.01 -4.02
C TYR A 208 0.78 9.14 -3.37
N ALA A 209 0.65 8.94 -2.07
CA ALA A 209 1.40 7.96 -1.32
C ALA A 209 0.42 7.07 -0.54
N THR A 210 0.70 5.78 -0.50
CA THR A 210 -0.04 4.82 0.32
C THR A 210 0.55 4.75 1.72
N ALA A 211 -0.21 4.24 2.68
CA ALA A 211 0.29 3.96 4.03
C ALA A 211 1.51 3.01 4.01
N TYR A 212 1.64 2.20 2.98
CA TYR A 212 2.77 1.29 2.77
C TYR A 212 4.01 1.96 2.15
N GLY A 213 4.01 3.29 1.98
CA GLY A 213 5.14 4.04 1.41
C GLY A 213 5.35 3.86 -0.09
N ILE A 214 4.35 3.36 -0.80
CA ILE A 214 4.35 3.29 -2.25
C ILE A 214 3.70 4.55 -2.78
N GLY A 215 4.39 5.28 -3.64
CA GLY A 215 3.87 6.46 -4.32
C GLY A 215 3.46 6.16 -5.75
N GLY A 216 2.64 7.05 -6.31
CA GLY A 216 2.22 6.97 -7.71
C GLY A 216 1.60 8.26 -8.21
N LEU A 217 1.24 8.25 -9.49
CA LEU A 217 0.53 9.33 -10.15
C LEU A 217 -0.97 9.08 -10.09
N THR A 218 -1.74 10.10 -9.73
CA THR A 218 -3.18 10.14 -9.92
C THR A 218 -3.53 11.26 -10.89
N ILE A 219 -4.44 11.02 -11.78
CA ILE A 219 -4.94 12.05 -12.71
C ILE A 219 -6.11 12.74 -12.02
N ILE A 220 -6.15 14.07 -12.08
CA ILE A 220 -7.26 14.88 -11.61
C ILE A 220 -7.83 15.58 -12.82
N GLU A 221 -9.08 15.29 -13.13
CA GLU A 221 -9.80 15.84 -14.27
C GLU A 221 -10.93 16.73 -13.79
N SER A 222 -11.13 17.86 -14.46
CA SER A 222 -12.25 18.75 -14.20
C SER A 222 -12.98 19.10 -15.50
N PHE A 223 -14.32 19.09 -15.43
CA PHE A 223 -15.20 19.36 -16.55
C PHE A 223 -16.26 20.36 -16.15
N LYS A 224 -16.71 21.20 -17.13
CA LYS A 224 -17.93 22.00 -16.94
C LYS A 224 -19.15 21.11 -17.14
N MET A 225 -20.13 21.24 -16.28
CA MET A 225 -21.39 20.54 -16.37
C MET A 225 -22.58 21.49 -16.26
N PRO A 226 -23.75 21.19 -16.84
CA PRO A 226 -24.97 21.94 -16.62
C PRO A 226 -25.31 21.96 -15.12
N SER A 227 -25.70 23.11 -14.60
CA SER A 227 -26.06 23.26 -13.18
C SER A 227 -26.96 24.47 -12.99
N GLU A 228 -27.91 24.38 -12.05
CA GLU A 228 -28.74 25.53 -11.63
C GLU A 228 -27.95 26.48 -10.69
N GLN A 229 -26.90 25.98 -10.07
CA GLN A 229 -26.07 26.76 -9.15
C GLN A 229 -24.71 27.08 -9.77
N LYS A 230 -24.25 28.32 -9.59
CA LYS A 230 -22.95 28.79 -10.04
C LYS A 230 -21.84 27.98 -9.36
N LEU A 231 -20.97 27.36 -10.16
CA LEU A 231 -19.84 26.54 -9.66
C LEU A 231 -20.27 25.44 -8.68
N ALA A 232 -21.45 24.83 -8.86
CA ALA A 232 -21.81 23.63 -8.13
C ALA A 232 -20.72 22.59 -8.33
N LEU A 233 -20.36 21.89 -7.27
CA LEU A 233 -19.27 20.91 -7.26
C LEU A 233 -19.82 19.50 -7.23
N GLU A 234 -19.50 18.70 -8.25
CA GLU A 234 -19.76 17.28 -8.30
C GLU A 234 -18.42 16.52 -8.26
N LEU A 235 -18.37 15.48 -7.43
CA LEU A 235 -17.13 14.75 -7.13
C LEU A 235 -17.31 13.26 -7.38
N THR A 236 -16.40 12.66 -8.16
CA THR A 236 -16.41 11.21 -8.43
C THR A 236 -15.01 10.61 -8.31
N GLY A 237 -14.91 9.31 -7.99
CA GLY A 237 -13.64 8.59 -7.87
C GLY A 237 -13.27 8.20 -6.44
N GLN A 238 -14.27 7.89 -5.57
CA GLN A 238 -14.10 7.41 -4.19
C GLN A 238 -13.19 8.29 -3.31
N GLN A 239 -13.50 9.60 -3.27
CA GLN A 239 -12.81 10.52 -2.37
C GLN A 239 -13.38 10.37 -0.94
N GLY A 240 -12.48 10.33 0.04
CA GLY A 240 -12.80 10.44 1.45
C GLY A 240 -13.25 11.86 1.85
N ASP A 241 -13.70 12.02 3.08
CA ASP A 241 -14.32 13.27 3.51
C ASP A 241 -13.32 14.42 3.59
N VAL A 242 -12.08 14.17 4.01
CA VAL A 242 -11.00 15.16 4.05
C VAL A 242 -10.66 15.65 2.64
N MET A 243 -10.61 14.75 1.65
CA MET A 243 -10.36 15.12 0.27
C MET A 243 -11.52 15.92 -0.33
N LYS A 244 -12.79 15.56 -0.03
CA LYS A 244 -13.98 16.33 -0.45
C LYS A 244 -13.98 17.74 0.11
N GLU A 245 -13.59 17.91 1.38
CA GLU A 245 -13.44 19.21 1.99
C GLU A 245 -12.34 20.03 1.31
N SER A 246 -11.18 19.43 1.08
CA SER A 246 -10.08 20.04 0.32
C SER A 246 -10.51 20.51 -1.06
N MET A 247 -11.35 19.76 -1.77
CA MET A 247 -11.90 20.16 -3.08
C MET A 247 -12.81 21.37 -3.00
N LYS A 248 -13.63 21.49 -1.94
CA LYS A 248 -14.47 22.68 -1.72
C LYS A 248 -13.61 23.91 -1.46
N VAL A 249 -12.56 23.77 -0.64
CA VAL A 249 -11.59 24.86 -0.38
C VAL A 249 -10.86 25.23 -1.66
N ALA A 250 -10.37 24.25 -2.43
CA ALA A 250 -9.67 24.47 -3.70
C ALA A 250 -10.52 25.26 -4.71
N LYS A 251 -11.83 24.99 -4.79
CA LYS A 251 -12.77 25.75 -5.61
C LYS A 251 -12.80 27.22 -5.20
N THR A 252 -12.91 27.49 -3.91
CA THR A 252 -12.96 28.86 -3.39
C THR A 252 -11.65 29.59 -3.65
N VAL A 253 -10.51 28.94 -3.41
CA VAL A 253 -9.17 29.49 -3.69
C VAL A 253 -8.99 29.78 -5.17
N ALA A 254 -9.38 28.82 -6.04
CA ALA A 254 -9.29 28.98 -7.48
C ALA A 254 -10.08 30.22 -7.95
N TRP A 255 -11.32 30.38 -7.48
CA TRP A 255 -12.13 31.55 -7.81
C TRP A 255 -11.49 32.85 -7.33
N ASN A 256 -10.97 32.90 -6.13
CA ASN A 256 -10.37 34.13 -5.56
C ASN A 256 -9.09 34.57 -6.29
N ILE A 257 -8.28 33.62 -6.74
CA ILE A 257 -7.02 33.89 -7.46
C ILE A 257 -7.27 34.39 -8.90
N LEU A 258 -8.43 34.07 -9.49
CA LEU A 258 -8.70 34.50 -10.87
C LEU A 258 -8.68 36.01 -11.01
N PRO A 259 -8.07 36.53 -12.11
CA PRO A 259 -8.14 37.95 -12.45
C PRO A 259 -9.58 38.43 -12.70
N GLU A 260 -9.86 39.68 -12.36
CA GLU A 260 -11.21 40.26 -12.46
C GLU A 260 -11.79 40.24 -13.88
N ASN A 261 -10.96 40.41 -14.90
CA ASN A 261 -11.38 40.30 -16.31
C ASN A 261 -11.93 38.90 -16.66
N ILE A 262 -11.32 37.84 -16.08
CA ILE A 262 -11.78 36.46 -16.28
C ILE A 262 -13.08 36.21 -15.49
N LYS A 263 -13.16 36.67 -14.23
CA LYS A 263 -14.39 36.57 -13.42
C LYS A 263 -15.56 37.28 -14.10
N SER A 264 -15.34 38.48 -14.66
CA SER A 264 -16.35 39.23 -15.39
C SER A 264 -16.79 38.53 -16.67
N GLY A 265 -15.86 37.91 -17.40
CA GLY A 265 -16.17 37.08 -18.57
C GLY A 265 -17.01 35.85 -18.24
N ILE A 266 -16.69 35.16 -17.12
CA ILE A 266 -17.48 34.04 -16.66
C ILE A 266 -18.88 34.49 -16.19
N SER A 267 -18.95 35.61 -15.45
CA SER A 267 -20.24 36.17 -14.98
C SER A 267 -21.15 36.56 -16.13
N LYS A 268 -20.60 37.12 -17.22
CA LYS A 268 -21.35 37.43 -18.45
C LYS A 268 -21.91 36.15 -19.09
N LYS A 269 -21.11 35.10 -19.22
CA LYS A 269 -21.57 33.81 -19.75
C LYS A 269 -22.70 33.20 -18.90
N TRP A 270 -22.66 33.37 -17.58
CA TRP A 270 -23.75 32.92 -16.72
C TRP A 270 -25.08 33.68 -16.97
N SER A 271 -24.99 34.93 -17.40
CA SER A 271 -26.17 35.72 -17.78
C SER A 271 -26.72 35.32 -19.15
N ASP A 272 -25.86 34.97 -20.09
CA ASP A 272 -26.22 34.65 -21.47
C ASP A 272 -26.65 33.18 -21.63
N ASP A 273 -25.85 32.24 -21.05
CA ASP A 273 -25.98 30.77 -21.26
C ASP A 273 -26.51 30.02 -20.03
N GLY A 274 -26.67 30.71 -18.91
CA GLY A 274 -26.96 30.09 -17.60
C GLY A 274 -25.73 29.64 -16.81
N PRO A 275 -25.89 29.32 -15.53
CA PRO A 275 -24.79 28.87 -14.69
C PRO A 275 -24.30 27.47 -15.05
N PHE A 276 -23.03 27.20 -14.79
CA PHE A 276 -22.45 25.87 -14.90
C PHE A 276 -21.83 25.43 -13.57
N GLY A 277 -21.79 24.13 -13.34
CA GLY A 277 -21.07 23.46 -12.28
C GLY A 277 -19.69 22.95 -12.73
N ILE A 278 -18.94 22.46 -11.79
CA ILE A 278 -17.63 21.82 -12.00
C ILE A 278 -17.71 20.37 -11.52
N HIS A 279 -17.48 19.43 -12.41
CA HIS A 279 -17.31 18.04 -12.08
C HIS A 279 -15.82 17.72 -11.96
N ILE A 280 -15.37 17.24 -10.81
CA ILE A 280 -14.00 16.79 -10.59
C ILE A 280 -14.00 15.27 -10.49
N HIS A 281 -13.24 14.64 -11.37
CA HIS A 281 -13.06 13.20 -11.42
C HIS A 281 -11.61 12.81 -11.10
N CYS A 282 -11.46 11.89 -10.17
CA CYS A 282 -10.18 11.23 -9.91
C CYS A 282 -10.31 9.76 -10.33
N PRO A 283 -9.83 9.36 -11.52
CA PRO A 283 -9.88 7.99 -12.00
C PRO A 283 -9.35 6.98 -10.96
N GLU A 284 -9.66 5.69 -11.12
CA GLU A 284 -9.37 4.61 -10.16
C GLU A 284 -10.40 4.50 -9.02
N GLY A 285 -11.64 4.26 -9.41
CA GLY A 285 -12.75 4.08 -8.46
C GLY A 285 -12.59 2.90 -7.50
N ALA A 286 -11.66 1.96 -7.76
CA ALA A 286 -11.39 0.83 -6.88
C ALA A 286 -10.46 1.16 -5.69
N THR A 287 -9.80 2.34 -5.69
CA THR A 287 -8.87 2.74 -4.65
C THR A 287 -9.39 3.96 -3.91
N PRO A 288 -9.75 3.85 -2.63
CA PRO A 288 -10.13 4.99 -1.81
C PRO A 288 -8.99 6.01 -1.76
N LYS A 289 -9.34 7.28 -1.90
CA LYS A 289 -8.40 8.41 -1.84
C LYS A 289 -8.86 9.38 -0.77
N ASP A 290 -7.97 9.73 0.12
CA ASP A 290 -8.24 10.72 1.15
C ASP A 290 -6.99 11.59 1.43
N GLY A 291 -7.20 12.71 2.10
CA GLY A 291 -6.15 13.64 2.48
C GLY A 291 -6.18 14.96 1.72
N PRO A 292 -5.64 16.04 2.33
CA PRO A 292 -5.68 17.39 1.79
C PRO A 292 -4.53 17.70 0.82
N SER A 293 -3.55 16.80 0.65
CA SER A 293 -2.29 17.04 -0.07
C SER A 293 -2.46 17.37 -1.55
N ALA A 294 -3.57 16.96 -2.17
CA ALA A 294 -3.89 17.24 -3.57
C ALA A 294 -4.48 18.65 -3.80
N GLY A 295 -4.69 19.45 -2.77
CA GLY A 295 -5.38 20.76 -2.86
C GLY A 295 -4.77 21.71 -3.90
N GLY A 296 -3.43 21.78 -3.99
CA GLY A 296 -2.75 22.59 -5.01
C GLY A 296 -3.03 22.12 -6.44
N ALA A 297 -2.93 20.80 -6.68
CA ALA A 297 -3.23 20.22 -8.00
C ALA A 297 -4.70 20.42 -8.39
N ILE A 298 -5.62 20.24 -7.44
CA ILE A 298 -7.06 20.46 -7.66
C ILE A 298 -7.34 21.94 -7.99
N THR A 299 -6.74 22.87 -7.23
CA THR A 299 -6.87 24.32 -7.51
C THR A 299 -6.39 24.65 -8.90
N THR A 300 -5.23 24.12 -9.32
CA THR A 300 -4.66 24.32 -10.66
C THR A 300 -5.57 23.76 -11.75
N THR A 301 -6.16 22.58 -11.52
CA THR A 301 -7.11 21.97 -12.47
C THR A 301 -8.34 22.85 -12.68
N ILE A 302 -8.90 23.41 -11.61
CA ILE A 302 -10.05 24.31 -11.66
C ILE A 302 -9.68 25.62 -12.37
N ILE A 303 -8.53 26.21 -12.06
CA ILE A 303 -8.06 27.44 -12.72
C ILE A 303 -7.89 27.17 -14.22
N SER A 304 -7.25 26.08 -14.61
CA SER A 304 -7.10 25.66 -16.01
C SER A 304 -8.46 25.57 -16.71
N LEU A 305 -9.44 24.92 -16.09
CA LEU A 305 -10.78 24.79 -16.64
C LEU A 305 -11.48 26.12 -16.83
N LEU A 306 -11.36 27.03 -15.86
CA LEU A 306 -12.05 28.34 -15.88
C LEU A 306 -11.39 29.32 -16.83
N THR A 307 -10.06 29.29 -16.96
CA THR A 307 -9.29 30.17 -17.84
C THR A 307 -9.18 29.65 -19.26
N GLY A 308 -9.33 28.34 -19.48
CA GLY A 308 -9.04 27.69 -20.75
C GLY A 308 -7.55 27.56 -21.07
N ILE A 309 -6.68 27.73 -20.05
CA ILE A 309 -5.23 27.60 -20.20
C ILE A 309 -4.84 26.16 -19.90
N PRO A 310 -4.20 25.44 -20.86
CA PRO A 310 -3.76 24.07 -20.60
C PRO A 310 -2.62 24.03 -19.58
N VAL A 311 -2.56 22.93 -18.82
CA VAL A 311 -1.49 22.63 -17.87
C VAL A 311 -0.65 21.50 -18.40
N ASN A 312 0.65 21.60 -18.19
CA ASN A 312 1.64 20.58 -18.57
C ASN A 312 2.10 19.76 -17.35
#